data_7539ff681c1fe97d36058b171b659ffa
#
_entry.id   7539ff681c1fe97d36058b171b659ffa
#
_cell.length_a   1.000
_cell.length_b   1.000
_cell.length_c   1.000
_cell.angle_alpha   90.00
_cell.angle_beta   90.00
_cell.angle_gamma   90.00
#
_symmetry.space_group_name_H-M   'P 1'
#
loop_
_entity.id
_entity.type
_entity.pdbx_description
1 polymer ?
#
loop_
_entity_poly.entity_id
_entity_poly.type
_entity_poly.pdbx_seq_one_letter_code
_entity_poly.pdbx_strand_id
1 'polypeptide(L)'
;MKRILLLTLLSCVGLCTQILSVFAQQGEKSVGINVGYGTASSFESFRLGAEFNWNATDHIRLSPSFDCYFASSTSYVVSADVHYLFPIKNTWQVYPLLGVTYTHFMTNEFGGNIGAGVEYPISSSFYVSAEGKSQLTKDFQQFALAAGVAYKF
;
A
#
# COMPACT_ATOMS: atom_id res chain seq x y z
N MET A 1 -10.12 14.87 -31.71
CA MET A 1 -9.16 14.39 -30.72
C MET A 1 -9.79 13.95 -29.39
N LYS A 2 -10.61 14.79 -28.74
CA LYS A 2 -11.28 14.43 -27.47
C LYS A 2 -12.16 13.17 -27.54
N ARG A 3 -12.84 12.92 -28.67
CA ARG A 3 -13.71 11.75 -28.87
C ARG A 3 -12.92 10.45 -29.05
N ILE A 4 -11.74 10.51 -29.64
CA ILE A 4 -10.84 9.36 -29.82
C ILE A 4 -10.21 8.98 -28.48
N LEU A 5 -9.82 9.97 -27.68
CA LEU A 5 -9.28 9.77 -26.33
C LEU A 5 -10.33 9.11 -25.40
N LEU A 6 -11.60 9.53 -25.54
CA LEU A 6 -12.71 8.96 -24.76
C LEU A 6 -13.00 7.51 -25.17
N LEU A 7 -12.93 7.20 -26.47
CA LEU A 7 -13.14 5.85 -26.97
C LEU A 7 -12.00 4.91 -26.61
N THR A 8 -10.75 5.37 -26.60
CA THR A 8 -9.61 4.58 -26.13
C THR A 8 -9.67 4.36 -24.62
N LEU A 9 -10.08 5.36 -23.85
CA LEU A 9 -10.29 5.19 -22.40
C LEU A 9 -11.43 4.20 -22.11
N LEU A 10 -12.53 4.26 -22.87
CA LEU A 10 -13.67 3.35 -22.72
C LEU A 10 -13.33 1.92 -23.15
N SER A 11 -12.49 1.74 -24.20
CA SER A 11 -12.03 0.42 -24.62
C SER A 11 -11.05 -0.21 -23.62
N CYS A 12 -10.20 0.59 -22.97
CA CYS A 12 -9.35 0.11 -21.87
C CYS A 12 -10.18 -0.32 -20.65
N VAL A 13 -11.24 0.41 -20.32
CA VAL A 13 -12.17 0.03 -19.25
C VAL A 13 -12.94 -1.24 -19.59
N GLY A 14 -13.36 -1.41 -20.87
CA GLY A 14 -14.07 -2.61 -21.32
C GLY A 14 -13.23 -3.88 -21.37
N LEU A 15 -11.92 -3.78 -21.57
CA LEU A 15 -10.98 -4.92 -21.51
C LEU A 15 -10.67 -5.37 -20.08
N CYS A 16 -10.89 -4.51 -19.09
CA CYS A 16 -10.68 -4.82 -17.67
C CYS A 16 -11.80 -5.69 -17.05
N THR A 17 -12.94 -5.88 -17.76
CA THR A 17 -14.08 -6.63 -17.22
C THR A 17 -13.96 -8.15 -17.31
N GLN A 18 -12.89 -8.67 -17.88
CA GLN A 18 -12.58 -10.10 -17.99
C GLN A 18 -11.58 -10.58 -16.94
N ILE A 19 -11.43 -9.86 -15.83
CA ILE A 19 -10.50 -10.26 -14.78
C ILE A 19 -11.16 -11.34 -13.93
N LEU A 20 -10.73 -12.56 -14.20
CA LEU A 20 -10.94 -13.71 -13.32
C LEU A 20 -10.58 -13.33 -11.88
N SER A 21 -11.38 -13.75 -10.94
CA SER A 21 -11.19 -13.58 -9.50
C SER A 21 -9.77 -13.95 -9.07
N VAL A 22 -8.93 -12.95 -8.96
CA VAL A 22 -7.57 -13.13 -8.43
C VAL A 22 -7.66 -12.97 -6.93
N PHE A 23 -8.07 -14.04 -6.25
CA PHE A 23 -7.94 -14.12 -4.80
C PHE A 23 -6.46 -14.13 -4.41
N ALA A 24 -6.16 -13.56 -3.27
CA ALA A 24 -4.85 -13.75 -2.66
C ALA A 24 -4.63 -15.25 -2.44
N GLN A 25 -3.65 -15.79 -3.13
CA GLN A 25 -3.31 -17.21 -3.01
C GLN A 25 -2.17 -17.38 -2.02
N GLN A 26 -2.24 -18.43 -1.20
CA GLN A 26 -1.15 -18.79 -0.32
C GLN A 26 0.16 -18.95 -1.11
N GLY A 27 1.23 -18.35 -0.62
CA GLY A 27 2.54 -18.36 -1.26
C GLY A 27 2.76 -17.29 -2.34
N GLU A 28 1.72 -16.57 -2.74
CA GLU A 28 1.85 -15.46 -3.70
C GLU A 28 2.76 -14.36 -3.13
N LYS A 29 3.63 -13.86 -3.97
CA LYS A 29 4.55 -12.77 -3.64
C LYS A 29 4.33 -11.60 -4.58
N SER A 30 4.53 -10.40 -4.06
CA SER A 30 4.53 -9.20 -4.89
C SER A 30 5.52 -8.17 -4.39
N VAL A 31 5.98 -7.32 -5.29
CA VAL A 31 6.74 -6.12 -4.99
C VAL A 31 5.96 -4.92 -5.47
N GLY A 32 5.92 -3.88 -4.66
CA GLY A 32 5.18 -2.67 -4.95
C GLY A 32 5.99 -1.41 -4.70
N ILE A 33 5.57 -0.36 -5.37
CA ILE A 33 5.98 1.01 -5.09
C ILE A 33 4.74 1.82 -4.77
N ASN A 34 4.87 2.74 -3.83
CA ASN A 34 3.77 3.60 -3.43
C ASN A 34 4.25 5.04 -3.25
N VAL A 35 3.34 5.95 -3.48
CA VAL A 35 3.52 7.37 -3.23
C VAL A 35 2.42 7.84 -2.30
N GLY A 36 2.72 8.82 -1.48
CA GLY A 36 1.74 9.27 -0.51
C GLY A 36 2.14 10.51 0.24
N TYR A 37 1.40 10.73 1.29
CA TYR A 37 1.54 11.88 2.16
C TYR A 37 1.51 11.43 3.61
N GLY A 38 2.44 11.93 4.41
CA GLY A 38 2.47 11.74 5.85
C GLY A 38 2.19 13.05 6.56
N THR A 39 1.31 13.02 7.53
CA THR A 39 0.97 14.19 8.37
C THR A 39 1.21 13.87 9.83
N ALA A 40 1.91 14.74 10.51
CA ALA A 40 2.07 14.75 11.96
C ALA A 40 1.75 16.16 12.47
N SER A 41 1.57 16.32 13.77
CA SER A 41 1.02 17.53 14.43
C SER A 41 1.51 18.90 13.93
N SER A 42 2.65 18.97 13.25
CA SER A 42 3.23 20.21 12.71
C SER A 42 3.95 20.01 11.39
N PHE A 43 3.72 18.86 10.72
CA PHE A 43 4.59 18.45 9.64
C PHE A 43 3.83 17.65 8.57
N GLU A 44 3.97 18.10 7.34
CA GLU A 44 3.47 17.42 6.16
C GLU A 44 4.63 17.07 5.26
N SER A 45 4.68 15.85 4.77
CA SER A 45 5.74 15.39 3.87
C SER A 45 5.26 14.46 2.80
N PHE A 46 5.83 14.61 1.62
CA PHE A 46 5.68 13.65 0.55
C PHE A 46 6.41 12.35 0.92
N ARG A 47 5.77 11.23 0.63
CA ARG A 47 6.29 9.89 0.88
C ARG A 47 6.45 9.12 -0.42
N LEU A 48 7.58 8.45 -0.56
CA LEU A 48 7.85 7.44 -1.58
C LEU A 48 8.25 6.15 -0.87
N GLY A 49 7.58 5.05 -1.17
CA GLY A 49 7.82 3.77 -0.54
C GLY A 49 7.97 2.61 -1.50
N ALA A 50 8.62 1.57 -1.01
CA ALA A 50 8.68 0.26 -1.63
C ALA A 50 8.22 -0.79 -0.62
N GLU A 51 7.51 -1.79 -1.09
CA GLU A 51 6.97 -2.86 -0.26
C GLU A 51 7.18 -4.22 -0.91
N PHE A 52 7.37 -5.21 -0.07
CA PHE A 52 7.35 -6.62 -0.46
C PHE A 52 6.20 -7.29 0.27
N ASN A 53 5.34 -7.97 -0.48
CA ASN A 53 4.18 -8.65 0.08
C ASN A 53 4.33 -10.16 -0.10
N TRP A 54 4.11 -10.91 0.97
CA TRP A 54 4.08 -12.37 0.94
C TRP A 54 2.82 -12.88 1.65
N ASN A 55 1.98 -13.56 0.88
CA ASN A 55 0.77 -14.20 1.40
C ASN A 55 1.15 -15.50 2.11
N ALA A 56 1.29 -15.45 3.43
CA ALA A 56 1.60 -16.62 4.24
C ALA A 56 0.43 -17.61 4.25
N THR A 57 -0.79 -17.11 4.16
CA THR A 57 -2.03 -17.88 3.96
C THR A 57 -2.94 -17.13 2.98
N ASP A 58 -4.09 -17.69 2.64
CA ASP A 58 -5.09 -17.01 1.79
C ASP A 58 -5.65 -15.72 2.41
N HIS A 59 -5.48 -15.52 3.71
CA HIS A 59 -6.01 -14.36 4.44
C HIS A 59 -4.93 -13.54 5.16
N ILE A 60 -3.74 -14.07 5.35
CA ILE A 60 -2.68 -13.41 6.10
C ILE A 60 -1.52 -13.11 5.18
N ARG A 61 -1.16 -11.83 5.09
CA ARG A 61 -0.01 -11.32 4.36
C ARG A 61 0.99 -10.68 5.31
N LEU A 62 2.27 -10.93 5.07
CA LEU A 62 3.37 -10.19 5.68
C LEU A 62 3.87 -9.16 4.68
N SER A 63 4.00 -7.92 5.12
CA SER A 63 4.34 -6.77 4.27
C SER A 63 5.45 -5.93 4.91
N PRO A 64 6.73 -6.31 4.75
CA PRO A 64 7.82 -5.40 5.03
C PRO A 64 7.85 -4.26 4.01
N SER A 65 8.08 -3.04 4.48
CA SER A 65 8.16 -1.84 3.66
C SER A 65 9.29 -0.91 4.08
N PHE A 66 9.75 -0.12 3.11
CA PHE A 66 10.73 0.94 3.30
C PHE A 66 10.17 2.22 2.68
N ASP A 67 10.08 3.26 3.47
CA ASP A 67 9.50 4.54 3.08
C ASP A 67 10.49 5.68 3.29
N CYS A 68 10.64 6.54 2.29
CA CYS A 68 11.36 7.80 2.37
C CYS A 68 10.37 8.94 2.47
N TYR A 69 10.58 9.83 3.42
CA TYR A 69 9.81 11.05 3.61
C TYR A 69 10.66 12.25 3.21
N PHE A 70 10.14 13.04 2.30
CA PHE A 70 10.80 14.22 1.75
C PHE A 70 10.20 15.49 2.36
N ALA A 71 10.91 16.04 3.29
CA ALA A 71 10.62 17.31 3.94
C ALA A 71 11.86 18.19 3.93
N SER A 72 11.99 19.08 4.89
CA SER A 72 13.20 19.90 5.07
C SER A 72 14.47 19.06 5.29
N SER A 73 14.31 17.83 5.79
CA SER A 73 15.35 16.81 5.82
C SER A 73 14.76 15.46 5.38
N THR A 74 15.54 14.66 4.66
CA THR A 74 15.12 13.32 4.26
C THR A 74 15.14 12.40 5.46
N SER A 75 14.04 11.70 5.68
CA SER A 75 13.85 10.73 6.75
C SER A 75 13.39 9.41 6.17
N TYR A 76 13.67 8.31 6.85
CA TYR A 76 13.24 7.00 6.40
C TYR A 76 12.52 6.24 7.51
N VAL A 77 11.64 5.36 7.08
CA VAL A 77 10.84 4.49 7.93
C VAL A 77 10.91 3.08 7.38
N VAL A 78 11.19 2.12 8.25
CA VAL A 78 11.13 0.70 7.95
C VAL A 78 9.98 0.12 8.73
N SER A 79 9.09 -0.60 8.07
CA SER A 79 7.93 -1.22 8.71
C SER A 79 7.84 -2.70 8.39
N ALA A 80 7.21 -3.43 9.27
CA ALA A 80 6.80 -4.81 9.04
C ALA A 80 5.35 -4.95 9.50
N ASP A 81 4.46 -5.01 8.54
CA ASP A 81 3.02 -5.04 8.76
C ASP A 81 2.44 -6.42 8.45
N VAL A 82 1.42 -6.80 9.17
CA VAL A 82 0.59 -7.97 8.92
C VAL A 82 -0.76 -7.47 8.42
N HIS A 83 -1.17 -7.92 7.26
CA HIS A 83 -2.47 -7.60 6.65
C HIS A 83 -3.40 -8.80 6.79
N TYR A 84 -4.64 -8.57 7.15
CA TYR A 84 -5.68 -9.57 7.06
C TYR A 84 -6.56 -9.29 5.85
N LEU A 85 -6.53 -10.18 4.87
CA LEU A 85 -7.11 -9.97 3.54
C LEU A 85 -8.57 -10.42 3.51
N PHE A 86 -9.49 -9.49 3.21
CA PHE A 86 -10.91 -9.75 3.00
C PHE A 86 -11.25 -9.54 1.53
N PRO A 87 -11.51 -10.61 0.76
CA PRO A 87 -11.99 -10.48 -0.61
C PRO A 87 -13.43 -9.97 -0.62
N ILE A 88 -13.70 -8.93 -1.42
CA ILE A 88 -15.04 -8.38 -1.62
C ILE A 88 -15.46 -8.61 -3.07
N LYS A 89 -16.56 -9.36 -3.27
CA LYS A 89 -17.20 -9.58 -4.58
C LYS A 89 -16.24 -9.95 -5.72
N ASN A 90 -15.26 -10.81 -5.44
CA ASN A 90 -14.32 -11.35 -6.42
C ASN A 90 -13.44 -10.32 -7.16
N THR A 91 -13.48 -9.04 -6.79
CA THR A 91 -12.78 -7.96 -7.52
C THR A 91 -11.91 -7.13 -6.59
N TRP A 92 -12.44 -6.69 -5.46
CA TRP A 92 -11.75 -5.85 -4.48
C TRP A 92 -11.27 -6.70 -3.32
N GLN A 93 -10.15 -6.28 -2.76
CA GLN A 93 -9.65 -6.83 -1.52
C GLN A 93 -9.42 -5.67 -0.54
N VAL A 94 -10.02 -5.77 0.64
CA VAL A 94 -9.76 -4.82 1.73
C VAL A 94 -8.97 -5.53 2.81
N TYR A 95 -8.14 -4.78 3.51
CA TYR A 95 -7.32 -5.34 4.58
C TYR A 95 -7.13 -4.34 5.72
N PRO A 96 -7.47 -4.66 6.95
CA PRO A 96 -6.86 -4.05 8.11
C PRO A 96 -5.40 -4.49 8.23
N LEU A 97 -4.58 -3.63 8.76
CA LEU A 97 -3.17 -3.91 9.02
C LEU A 97 -2.79 -3.56 10.45
N LEU A 98 -1.86 -4.33 10.96
CA LEU A 98 -1.20 -4.10 12.25
C LEU A 98 0.27 -4.45 12.07
N GLY A 99 1.16 -3.66 12.65
CA GLY A 99 2.58 -3.94 12.51
C GLY A 99 3.47 -3.15 13.45
N VAL A 100 4.75 -3.25 13.17
CA VAL A 100 5.80 -2.53 13.87
C VAL A 100 6.54 -1.62 12.90
N THR A 101 7.05 -0.51 13.41
CA THR A 101 7.76 0.47 12.62
C THR A 101 9.02 0.92 13.34
N TYR A 102 10.06 1.17 12.56
CA TYR A 102 11.27 1.85 12.99
C TYR A 102 11.42 3.11 12.17
N THR A 103 11.46 4.22 12.85
CA THR A 103 11.57 5.54 12.22
C THR A 103 12.93 6.15 12.52
N HIS A 104 13.53 6.73 11.49
CA HIS A 104 14.73 7.54 11.59
C HIS A 104 14.42 8.95 11.09
N PHE A 105 13.94 9.77 12.00
CA PHE A 105 13.84 11.20 11.82
C PHE A 105 15.04 11.87 12.54
N MET A 106 14.83 12.82 13.40
CA MET A 106 15.91 13.36 14.24
C MET A 106 16.36 12.40 15.34
N THR A 107 15.49 11.46 15.73
CA THR A 107 15.72 10.44 16.76
C THR A 107 15.28 9.09 16.20
N ASN A 108 15.94 8.04 16.62
CA ASN A 108 15.58 6.68 16.28
C ASN A 108 14.47 6.18 17.21
N GLU A 109 13.33 5.82 16.66
CA GLU A 109 12.20 5.35 17.47
C GLU A 109 11.58 4.09 16.91
N PHE A 110 11.15 3.23 17.84
CA PHE A 110 10.30 2.09 17.54
C PHE A 110 8.83 2.43 17.86
N GLY A 111 7.94 1.92 17.05
CA GLY A 111 6.52 2.13 17.24
C GLY A 111 5.68 1.02 16.66
N GLY A 112 4.37 1.21 16.69
CA GLY A 112 3.39 0.33 16.10
C GLY A 112 2.66 1.01 14.95
N ASN A 113 2.21 0.21 14.00
CA ASN A 113 1.34 0.62 12.91
C ASN A 113 -0.04 0.02 13.09
N ILE A 114 -1.06 0.82 12.81
CA ILE A 114 -2.44 0.37 12.66
C ILE A 114 -3.07 1.10 11.48
N GLY A 115 -3.81 0.38 10.65
CA GLY A 115 -4.42 0.99 9.48
C GLY A 115 -5.28 0.04 8.69
N ALA A 116 -5.61 0.46 7.48
CA ALA A 116 -6.35 -0.34 6.53
C ALA A 116 -6.04 0.09 5.10
N GLY A 117 -6.25 -0.81 4.17
CA GLY A 117 -6.09 -0.54 2.76
C GLY A 117 -7.09 -1.29 1.90
N VAL A 118 -7.07 -0.94 0.63
CA VAL A 118 -7.87 -1.57 -0.41
C VAL A 118 -6.99 -1.84 -1.62
N GLU A 119 -7.21 -2.98 -2.25
CA GLU A 119 -6.52 -3.39 -3.48
C GLU A 119 -7.53 -3.68 -4.57
N TYR A 120 -7.15 -3.33 -5.79
CA TYR A 120 -7.89 -3.64 -6.99
C TYR A 120 -6.96 -4.26 -8.03
N PRO A 121 -7.20 -5.51 -8.47
CA PRO A 121 -6.40 -6.14 -9.51
C PRO A 121 -6.71 -5.48 -10.86
N ILE A 122 -5.68 -4.99 -11.54
CA ILE A 122 -5.79 -4.45 -12.91
C ILE A 122 -5.41 -5.48 -13.96
N SER A 123 -4.67 -6.51 -13.57
CA SER A 123 -4.35 -7.67 -14.39
C SER A 123 -4.04 -8.88 -13.50
N SER A 124 -3.73 -10.03 -14.12
CA SER A 124 -3.29 -11.22 -13.39
C SER A 124 -2.01 -11.00 -12.57
N SER A 125 -1.15 -10.09 -13.00
CA SER A 125 0.15 -9.81 -12.39
C SER A 125 0.26 -8.44 -11.72
N PHE A 126 -0.71 -7.53 -11.92
CA PHE A 126 -0.64 -6.19 -11.36
C PHE A 126 -1.90 -5.84 -10.57
N TYR A 127 -1.72 -5.16 -9.46
CA TYR A 127 -2.81 -4.52 -8.71
C TYR A 127 -2.41 -3.11 -8.29
N VAL A 128 -3.41 -2.26 -8.09
CA VAL A 128 -3.26 -0.95 -7.45
C VAL A 128 -3.77 -1.03 -6.03
N SER A 129 -3.20 -0.23 -5.16
CA SER A 129 -3.58 -0.17 -3.74
C SER A 129 -3.77 1.28 -3.28
N ALA A 130 -4.61 1.43 -2.28
CA ALA A 130 -4.69 2.65 -1.48
C ALA A 130 -4.72 2.25 -0.01
N GLU A 131 -3.88 2.88 0.80
CA GLU A 131 -3.66 2.53 2.19
C GLU A 131 -3.60 3.78 3.07
N GLY A 132 -4.23 3.69 4.22
CA GLY A 132 -4.11 4.68 5.29
C GLY A 132 -3.64 3.99 6.57
N LYS A 133 -2.56 4.50 7.18
CA LYS A 133 -2.06 3.96 8.45
C LYS A 133 -1.63 5.04 9.41
N SER A 134 -1.89 4.79 10.70
CA SER A 134 -1.33 5.55 11.80
C SER A 134 -0.08 4.85 12.32
N GLN A 135 0.99 5.59 12.41
CA GLN A 135 2.25 5.16 13.01
C GLN A 135 2.35 5.79 14.39
N LEU A 136 2.40 4.95 15.40
CA LEU A 136 2.39 5.33 16.81
C LEU A 136 3.77 5.04 17.38
N THR A 137 4.56 6.05 17.59
CA THR A 137 5.83 5.98 18.30
C THR A 137 5.70 6.66 19.67
N LYS A 138 6.69 6.53 20.51
CA LYS A 138 6.64 7.03 21.88
C LYS A 138 6.43 8.55 21.97
N ASP A 139 7.08 9.29 21.09
CA ASP A 139 7.08 10.75 21.11
C ASP A 139 6.39 11.38 19.89
N PHE A 140 5.88 10.54 18.97
CA PHE A 140 5.39 11.00 17.68
C PHE A 140 4.26 10.12 17.16
N GLN A 141 3.20 10.77 16.72
CA GLN A 141 2.10 10.13 16.01
C GLN A 141 1.98 10.72 14.61
N GLN A 142 2.03 9.85 13.63
CA GLN A 142 1.91 10.23 12.23
C GLN A 142 0.76 9.46 11.58
N PHE A 143 0.01 10.14 10.74
CA PHE A 143 -0.94 9.52 9.82
C PHE A 143 -0.38 9.58 8.41
N ALA A 144 -0.38 8.46 7.71
CA ALA A 144 0.11 8.36 6.35
C ALA A 144 -0.98 7.82 5.43
N LEU A 145 -1.15 8.47 4.28
CA LEU A 145 -1.96 8.00 3.16
C LEU A 145 -1.04 7.69 1.98
N ALA A 146 -1.26 6.57 1.33
CA ALA A 146 -0.49 6.17 0.16
C ALA A 146 -1.37 5.50 -0.90
N ALA A 147 -0.94 5.64 -2.14
CA ALA A 147 -1.45 4.88 -3.27
C ALA A 147 -0.28 4.21 -3.98
N GLY A 148 -0.46 3.00 -4.45
CA GLY A 148 0.63 2.21 -5.00
C GLY A 148 0.21 1.30 -6.14
N VAL A 149 1.21 0.72 -6.77
CA VAL A 149 1.07 -0.35 -7.74
C VAL A 149 2.04 -1.46 -7.38
N ALA A 150 1.61 -2.70 -7.49
CA ALA A 150 2.43 -3.86 -7.19
C ALA A 150 2.35 -4.91 -8.30
N TYR A 151 3.45 -5.62 -8.46
CA TYR A 151 3.63 -6.73 -9.39
C TYR A 151 3.70 -8.04 -8.63
N LYS A 152 2.87 -9.00 -9.02
CA LYS A 152 2.80 -10.37 -8.50
C LYS A 152 3.66 -11.31 -9.33
N PHE A 153 4.36 -12.21 -8.67
CA PHE A 153 5.23 -13.20 -9.31
C PHE A 153 5.23 -14.54 -8.56
#